data_d17ceee91160fc00c4ffa5b8b9d07068
#
_entry.id   d17ceee91160fc00c4ffa5b8b9d07068
#
_cell.length_a   1.000
_cell.length_b   1.000
_cell.length_c   1.000
_cell.angle_alpha   90.00
_cell.angle_beta   90.00
_cell.angle_gamma   90.00
#
_symmetry.space_group_name_H-M   'P 1'
#
loop_
_entity.id
_entity.type
_entity.pdbx_description
1 polymer ?
#
loop_
_entity_poly.entity_id
_entity_poly.type
_entity_poly.pdbx_seq_one_letter_code
_entity_poly.pdbx_strand_id
1 'polypeptide(L)'
;MNTAILVLIINKNKKDFLSVSLKNDHTDFNLPGGKVEHNETYIQTGIREVKEETGLDVYNLHYLYKDLDNDFEVITYYTFEYQGDIHTRENHIVKWLPIYDLNKSKKWSKYNSMIYNKYIDLKL
;
A
#
# COMPACT_ATOMS: atom_id res chain seq x y z
N MET A 1 7.03 10.84 16.99
CA MET A 1 7.38 10.41 15.61
C MET A 1 6.11 10.19 14.81
N ASN A 2 6.05 10.73 13.61
CA ASN A 2 4.92 10.50 12.72
C ASN A 2 5.07 9.13 12.03
N THR A 3 3.98 8.38 11.95
CA THR A 3 3.99 7.06 11.35
C THR A 3 2.93 6.98 10.26
N ALA A 4 3.31 6.45 9.10
CA ALA A 4 2.39 6.13 8.01
C ALA A 4 2.38 4.62 7.80
N ILE A 5 1.22 4.10 7.44
CA ILE A 5 1.01 2.68 7.15
C ILE A 5 0.65 2.54 5.69
N LEU A 6 1.34 1.64 4.99
CA LEU A 6 1.04 1.28 3.61
C LEU A 6 0.62 -0.19 3.57
N VAL A 7 -0.21 -0.54 2.60
CA VAL A 7 -0.68 -1.93 2.45
C VAL A 7 -0.44 -2.41 1.03
N LEU A 8 0.35 -3.45 0.90
CA LEU A 8 0.57 -4.17 -0.36
C LEU A 8 -0.49 -5.25 -0.49
N ILE A 9 -1.52 -4.98 -1.27
CA ILE A 9 -2.62 -5.92 -1.50
C ILE A 9 -2.29 -6.73 -2.75
N ILE A 10 -2.11 -8.04 -2.56
CA ILE A 10 -1.71 -8.95 -3.63
C ILE A 10 -2.95 -9.63 -4.21
N ASN A 11 -3.12 -9.54 -5.52
CA ASN A 11 -4.21 -10.22 -6.22
C ASN A 11 -4.11 -11.73 -6.02
N LYS A 12 -5.26 -12.40 -6.08
CA LYS A 12 -5.33 -13.87 -5.92
C LYS A 12 -4.51 -14.62 -6.96
N ASN A 13 -4.21 -14.00 -8.11
CA ASN A 13 -3.30 -14.57 -9.09
C ASN A 13 -1.82 -14.53 -8.65
N LYS A 14 -1.52 -13.83 -7.55
CA LYS A 14 -0.18 -13.63 -6.97
C LYS A 14 0.81 -12.88 -7.88
N LYS A 15 0.31 -12.23 -8.93
CA LYS A 15 1.14 -11.49 -9.90
C LYS A 15 0.95 -9.99 -9.84
N ASP A 16 -0.22 -9.53 -9.38
CA ASP A 16 -0.58 -8.12 -9.40
C ASP A 16 -0.79 -7.58 -8.01
N PHE A 17 -0.57 -6.28 -7.86
CA PHE A 17 -0.90 -5.55 -6.63
C PHE A 17 -1.88 -4.44 -6.93
N LEU A 18 -2.66 -4.05 -5.92
CA LEU A 18 -3.60 -2.95 -6.05
C LEU A 18 -2.87 -1.62 -5.85
N SER A 19 -2.90 -0.78 -6.87
CA SER A 19 -2.19 0.49 -6.89
C SER A 19 -3.16 1.66 -6.82
N VAL A 20 -2.66 2.77 -6.29
CA VAL A 20 -3.39 4.04 -6.19
C VAL A 20 -2.51 5.14 -6.76
N SER A 21 -3.06 5.94 -7.67
CA SER A 21 -2.32 7.07 -8.23
C SER A 21 -2.19 8.20 -7.21
N LEU A 22 -1.23 9.08 -7.41
CA LEU A 22 -1.17 10.35 -6.67
C LEU A 22 -2.31 11.26 -7.14
N LYS A 23 -2.79 12.13 -6.25
CA LYS A 23 -3.85 13.09 -6.59
C LYS A 23 -3.44 14.08 -7.67
N ASN A 24 -2.16 14.48 -7.64
CA ASN A 24 -1.62 15.49 -8.56
C ASN A 24 -0.82 14.89 -9.71
N ASP A 25 -0.72 13.57 -9.79
CA ASP A 25 -0.08 12.88 -10.91
C ASP A 25 -0.69 11.49 -11.06
N HIS A 26 -1.66 11.37 -11.96
CA HIS A 26 -2.39 10.12 -12.18
C HIS A 26 -1.58 9.09 -12.98
N THR A 27 -0.31 9.36 -13.26
CA THR A 27 0.61 8.40 -13.88
C THR A 27 1.59 7.80 -12.88
N ASP A 28 1.61 8.29 -11.63
CA ASP A 28 2.48 7.80 -10.57
C ASP A 28 1.66 6.92 -9.62
N PHE A 29 1.86 5.60 -9.70
CA PHE A 29 1.09 4.61 -8.95
C PHE A 29 1.89 4.07 -7.78
N ASN A 30 1.24 4.01 -6.62
CA ASN A 30 1.84 3.68 -5.34
C ASN A 30 0.91 2.78 -4.53
N LEU A 31 1.32 2.43 -3.31
CA LEU A 31 0.48 1.66 -2.39
C LEU A 31 -0.55 2.55 -1.70
N PRO A 32 -1.74 2.02 -1.41
CA PRO A 32 -2.68 2.73 -0.54
C PRO A 32 -2.14 2.80 0.88
N GLY A 33 -2.48 3.87 1.58
CA GLY A 33 -2.07 4.04 2.97
C GLY A 33 -2.16 5.48 3.43
N GLY A 34 -1.75 5.72 4.67
CA GLY A 34 -1.77 7.05 5.24
C GLY A 34 -1.30 7.08 6.68
N LYS A 35 -1.44 8.24 7.30
CA LYS A 35 -0.93 8.49 8.65
C LYS A 35 -1.79 7.82 9.71
N VAL A 36 -1.12 7.31 10.75
CA VAL A 36 -1.78 6.78 11.93
C VAL A 36 -2.47 7.94 12.67
N GLU A 37 -3.75 7.75 12.96
CA GLU A 37 -4.53 8.72 13.73
C GLU A 37 -4.51 8.37 15.20
N HIS A 38 -4.92 9.35 16.03
CA HIS A 38 -4.98 9.18 17.47
C HIS A 38 -5.85 7.98 17.84
N ASN A 39 -5.35 7.15 18.77
CA ASN A 39 -6.03 5.92 19.24
C ASN A 39 -6.21 4.82 18.20
N GLU A 40 -5.52 4.90 17.07
CA GLU A 40 -5.51 3.82 16.09
C GLU A 40 -4.29 2.90 16.27
N THR A 41 -4.50 1.59 16.09
CA THR A 41 -3.36 0.69 15.89
C THR A 41 -2.89 0.80 14.45
N TYR A 42 -1.69 0.29 14.17
CA TYR A 42 -1.14 0.28 12.80
C TYR A 42 -2.04 -0.52 11.85
N ILE A 43 -2.54 -1.67 12.30
CA ILE A 43 -3.44 -2.50 11.50
C ILE A 43 -4.75 -1.75 11.20
N GLN A 44 -5.32 -1.09 12.21
CA GLN A 44 -6.54 -0.29 12.02
C GLN A 44 -6.33 0.82 10.99
N THR A 45 -5.18 1.50 11.05
CA THR A 45 -4.83 2.53 10.06
C THR A 45 -4.81 1.95 8.66
N GLY A 46 -4.14 0.82 8.47
CA GLY A 46 -4.06 0.17 7.17
C GLY A 46 -5.43 -0.18 6.62
N ILE A 47 -6.28 -0.79 7.44
CA ILE A 47 -7.64 -1.17 7.05
C ILE A 47 -8.46 0.05 6.66
N ARG A 48 -8.41 1.12 7.47
CA ARG A 48 -9.15 2.36 7.22
C ARG A 48 -8.72 3.03 5.93
N GLU A 49 -7.41 3.21 5.75
CA GLU A 49 -6.88 3.89 4.56
C GLU A 49 -7.17 3.12 3.27
N VAL A 50 -7.05 1.80 3.30
CA VAL A 50 -7.40 0.97 2.14
C VAL A 50 -8.88 1.17 1.79
N LYS A 51 -9.76 1.16 2.78
CA LYS A 51 -11.19 1.34 2.55
C LYS A 51 -11.50 2.70 1.94
N GLU A 52 -10.89 3.76 2.47
CA GLU A 52 -11.10 5.12 1.98
C GLU A 52 -10.58 5.29 0.55
N GLU A 53 -9.42 4.74 0.24
CA GLU A 53 -8.76 4.98 -1.05
C GLU A 53 -9.19 4.00 -2.14
N THR A 54 -9.56 2.77 -1.80
CA THR A 54 -9.84 1.72 -2.79
C THR A 54 -11.23 1.13 -2.71
N GLY A 55 -11.92 1.27 -1.60
CA GLY A 55 -13.23 0.66 -1.37
C GLY A 55 -13.16 -0.77 -0.85
N LEU A 56 -11.98 -1.37 -0.78
CA LEU A 56 -11.86 -2.76 -0.34
C LEU A 56 -11.74 -2.88 1.17
N ASP A 57 -12.26 -3.99 1.69
CA ASP A 57 -11.99 -4.46 3.04
C ASP A 57 -10.84 -5.46 2.97
N VAL A 58 -9.82 -5.29 3.80
CA VAL A 58 -8.66 -6.16 3.84
C VAL A 58 -8.55 -6.86 5.18
N TYR A 59 -7.96 -8.05 5.16
CA TYR A 59 -7.87 -8.94 6.32
C TYR A 59 -6.46 -9.52 6.42
N ASN A 60 -6.09 -9.94 7.63
CA ASN A 60 -4.84 -10.67 7.88
C ASN A 60 -3.62 -9.98 7.30
N LEU A 61 -3.39 -8.75 7.75
CA LEU A 61 -2.23 -7.98 7.33
C LEU A 61 -0.97 -8.50 8.01
N HIS A 62 0.07 -8.74 7.21
CA HIS A 62 1.37 -9.25 7.68
C HIS A 62 2.43 -8.17 7.52
N TYR A 63 3.29 -8.02 8.53
CA TYR A 63 4.39 -7.06 8.46
C TYR A 63 5.36 -7.43 7.34
N LEU A 64 5.78 -6.45 6.55
CA LEU A 64 6.74 -6.68 5.47
C LEU A 64 8.02 -5.89 5.67
N TYR A 65 7.92 -4.58 5.88
CA TYR A 65 9.09 -3.71 5.87
C TYR A 65 8.81 -2.40 6.59
N LYS A 66 9.86 -1.83 7.17
CA LYS A 66 9.79 -0.52 7.83
C LYS A 66 11.00 0.30 7.42
N ASP A 67 10.80 1.59 7.19
CA ASP A 67 11.89 2.53 6.95
C ASP A 67 11.68 3.78 7.80
N LEU A 68 12.79 4.39 8.17
CA LEU A 68 12.82 5.63 8.94
C LEU A 68 13.46 6.71 8.07
N ASP A 69 12.81 7.87 8.01
CA ASP A 69 13.34 9.04 7.33
C ASP A 69 13.15 10.26 8.23
N ASN A 70 14.25 10.72 8.84
CA ASN A 70 14.23 11.79 9.84
C ASN A 70 13.27 11.42 10.98
N ASP A 71 12.20 12.20 11.18
CA ASP A 71 11.22 11.97 12.22
C ASP A 71 9.97 11.24 11.70
N PHE A 72 10.07 10.60 10.55
CA PHE A 72 8.96 9.93 9.90
C PHE A 72 9.23 8.43 9.75
N GLU A 73 8.26 7.62 10.16
CA GLU A 73 8.34 6.17 10.06
C GLU A 73 7.29 5.68 9.06
N VAL A 74 7.69 4.82 8.12
CA VAL A 74 6.77 4.20 7.16
C VAL A 74 6.83 2.70 7.34
N ILE A 75 5.68 2.09 7.62
CA ILE A 75 5.57 0.65 7.83
C ILE A 75 4.65 0.08 6.76
N THR A 76 5.10 -0.97 6.08
CA THR A 76 4.31 -1.63 5.04
C THR A 76 3.92 -3.03 5.48
N TYR A 77 2.64 -3.33 5.33
CA TYR A 77 2.06 -4.66 5.51
C TYR A 77 1.67 -5.23 4.16
N TYR A 78 1.54 -6.56 4.06
CA TYR A 78 1.00 -7.19 2.86
C TYR A 78 -0.16 -8.11 3.23
N THR A 79 -1.03 -8.38 2.26
CA THR A 79 -2.12 -9.33 2.43
C THR A 79 -2.57 -9.88 1.08
N PHE A 80 -3.10 -11.10 1.10
CA PHE A 80 -3.77 -11.74 -0.05
C PHE A 80 -5.28 -11.75 0.15
N GLU A 81 -5.79 -11.25 1.27
CA GLU A 81 -7.20 -11.39 1.66
C GLU A 81 -7.92 -10.06 1.61
N TYR A 82 -8.87 -9.96 0.70
CA TYR A 82 -9.65 -8.75 0.49
C TYR A 82 -11.04 -9.10 -0.02
N GLN A 83 -11.99 -8.19 0.18
CA GLN A 83 -13.37 -8.30 -0.28
C GLN A 83 -13.88 -6.94 -0.71
N GLY A 84 -14.94 -6.94 -1.52
CA GLY A 84 -15.63 -5.74 -1.92
C GLY A 84 -15.32 -5.33 -3.35
N ASP A 85 -15.85 -4.17 -3.73
CA ASP A 85 -15.69 -3.61 -5.06
C ASP A 85 -14.74 -2.42 -5.01
N ILE A 86 -13.89 -2.29 -6.03
CA ILE A 86 -12.97 -1.18 -6.12
C ILE A 86 -13.75 0.09 -6.43
N HIS A 87 -13.65 1.07 -5.57
CA HIS A 87 -14.16 2.42 -5.78
C HIS A 87 -13.40 3.36 -4.85
N THR A 88 -13.41 4.64 -5.14
CA THR A 88 -12.76 5.62 -4.28
C THR A 88 -13.65 6.86 -4.15
N ARG A 89 -13.62 7.47 -2.96
CA ARG A 89 -14.22 8.77 -2.70
C ARG A 89 -13.28 9.92 -3.00
N GLU A 90 -12.02 9.59 -3.23
CA GLU A 90 -10.96 10.56 -3.49
C GLU A 90 -10.66 10.62 -4.98
N ASN A 91 -9.93 11.64 -5.39
CA ASN A 91 -9.58 11.82 -6.79
C ASN A 91 -8.32 11.02 -7.14
N HIS A 92 -8.44 9.69 -7.08
CA HIS A 92 -7.37 8.75 -7.44
C HIS A 92 -7.83 7.82 -8.55
N ILE A 93 -6.86 7.29 -9.29
CA ILE A 93 -7.06 6.13 -10.14
C ILE A 93 -6.61 4.91 -9.34
N VAL A 94 -7.45 3.89 -9.27
CA VAL A 94 -7.16 2.65 -8.54
C VAL A 94 -7.21 1.49 -9.53
N LYS A 95 -6.11 0.73 -9.65
CA LYS A 95 -6.08 -0.40 -10.57
C LYS A 95 -5.04 -1.43 -10.17
N TRP A 96 -5.24 -2.66 -10.63
CA TRP A 96 -4.28 -3.74 -10.47
C TRP A 96 -3.13 -3.54 -11.46
N LEU A 97 -1.90 -3.66 -10.97
CA LEU A 97 -0.68 -3.56 -11.77
C LEU A 97 0.23 -4.75 -11.45
N PRO A 98 1.07 -5.18 -12.41
CA PRO A 98 2.09 -6.19 -12.10
C PRO A 98 2.95 -5.75 -10.91
N ILE A 99 3.28 -6.68 -10.03
CA ILE A 99 4.06 -6.36 -8.82
C ILE A 99 5.38 -5.66 -9.18
N TYR A 100 6.00 -6.04 -10.30
CA TYR A 100 7.22 -5.39 -10.77
C TYR A 100 7.06 -3.87 -10.92
N ASP A 101 5.85 -3.40 -11.20
CA ASP A 101 5.59 -1.97 -11.43
C ASP A 101 5.78 -1.12 -10.17
N LEU A 102 5.98 -1.73 -8.98
CA LEU A 102 6.46 -1.00 -7.81
C LEU A 102 7.76 -0.26 -8.12
N ASN A 103 8.59 -0.79 -9.02
CA ASN A 103 9.86 -0.18 -9.41
C ASN A 103 9.69 1.03 -10.35
N LYS A 104 8.48 1.26 -10.85
CA LYS A 104 8.18 2.35 -11.79
C LYS A 104 7.62 3.60 -11.12
N SER A 105 7.42 3.57 -9.81
CA SER A 105 6.97 4.74 -9.06
C SER A 105 7.96 5.88 -9.25
N LYS A 106 7.45 7.10 -9.36
CA LYS A 106 8.29 8.29 -9.54
C LYS A 106 8.67 8.90 -8.20
N LYS A 107 7.67 9.28 -7.41
CA LYS A 107 7.90 9.97 -6.14
C LYS A 107 8.53 9.09 -5.08
N TRP A 108 8.11 7.83 -5.01
CA TRP A 108 8.53 6.89 -3.96
C TRP A 108 9.31 5.71 -4.54
N SER A 109 10.05 5.91 -5.64
CA SER A 109 10.71 4.83 -6.36
C SER A 109 11.63 4.00 -5.48
N LYS A 110 12.44 4.65 -4.65
CA LYS A 110 13.41 3.95 -3.80
C LYS A 110 12.70 3.08 -2.77
N TYR A 111 11.70 3.62 -2.08
CA TYR A 111 10.95 2.86 -1.08
C TYR A 111 10.20 1.70 -1.72
N ASN A 112 9.50 1.95 -2.82
CA ASN A 112 8.70 0.93 -3.49
C ASN A 112 9.57 -0.18 -4.09
N SER A 113 10.78 0.13 -4.55
CA SER A 113 11.73 -0.89 -4.99
C SER A 113 12.18 -1.78 -3.84
N MET A 114 12.35 -1.22 -2.64
CA MET A 114 12.64 -2.02 -1.45
C MET A 114 11.46 -2.93 -1.09
N ILE A 115 10.23 -2.44 -1.21
CA ILE A 115 9.03 -3.25 -0.98
C ILE A 115 9.00 -4.41 -1.98
N TYR A 116 9.26 -4.14 -3.26
CA TYR A 116 9.33 -5.19 -4.27
C TYR A 116 10.34 -6.27 -3.88
N ASN A 117 11.56 -5.87 -3.52
CA ASN A 117 12.62 -6.81 -3.15
C ASN A 117 12.25 -7.64 -1.91
N LYS A 118 11.68 -7.01 -0.90
CA LYS A 118 11.25 -7.71 0.32
C LYS A 118 10.15 -8.72 0.04
N TYR A 119 9.19 -8.35 -0.82
CA TYR A 119 8.13 -9.27 -1.19
C TYR A 119 8.68 -10.48 -1.95
N ILE A 120 9.55 -10.26 -2.93
CA ILE A 120 10.16 -11.35 -3.70
C ILE A 120 10.95 -12.29 -2.79
N ASP A 121 11.66 -11.74 -1.79
CA ASP A 121 12.44 -12.53 -0.84
C ASP A 121 11.59 -13.46 0.02
N LEU A 122 10.30 -13.19 0.17
CA LEU A 122 9.39 -14.07 0.91
C LEU A 122 9.18 -15.41 0.20
N LYS A 123 9.36 -15.46 -1.12
CA LYS A 123 9.23 -16.68 -1.95
C LYS A 123 7.85 -17.35 -1.81
N LEU A 124 6.82 -16.52 -1.83
CA LEU A 124 5.43 -17.00 -1.69
C LEU A 124 4.83 -17.49 -2.99
#